data_b045b5ceafd70062811a7674cb8f360f
#
_entry.id   b045b5ceafd70062811a7674cb8f360f
#
_cell.length_a   1.000
_cell.length_b   1.000
_cell.length_c   1.000
_cell.angle_alpha   90.00
_cell.angle_beta   90.00
_cell.angle_gamma   90.00
#
_symmetry.space_group_name_H-M   'P 1'
#
loop_
_entity.id
_entity.type
_entity.pdbx_description
1 polymer ?
#
loop_
_entity_poly.entity_id
_entity_poly.type
_entity_poly.pdbx_seq_one_letter_code
_entity_poly.pdbx_strand_id
1 'polypeptide(L)'
;MAGHSKWANIQHRKKAQDAKRGKLFTKLIREITVSARMGGGDPDSNPRLRAAIDKGLGANMTKDTIERAVKRGAGAADGENYEEVRYEGYGPNGVAVMVDCLTDNRNRTVSEVRHAFTKAGGNLGTDGSVAYLFSKIGTLTFPAGSDEDRVMEVALEAGADDIVTNDDQSIDVLTTPDAFLDVKQAMLKAGVEPEMAEVTMSPATSVDLGLEDAEKVMRLVDTLEDLDDVQNVYTNADFSDEVMAQLA
;
A
#
# COMPACT_ATOMS: atom_id res chain seq x y z
N MET A 1 0.01 17.32 -9.12
CA MET A 1 0.29 16.10 -8.35
C MET A 1 -0.78 15.03 -8.62
N ALA A 2 -0.89 14.60 -9.88
CA ALA A 2 -1.95 13.68 -10.33
C ALA A 2 -1.54 12.18 -10.31
N GLY A 3 -0.35 11.85 -9.79
CA GLY A 3 0.22 10.51 -9.96
C GLY A 3 -0.28 9.43 -8.98
N HIS A 4 -0.87 9.81 -7.85
CA HIS A 4 -1.19 8.84 -6.80
C HIS A 4 -2.43 8.01 -7.11
N SER A 5 -3.50 8.61 -7.61
CA SER A 5 -4.72 7.88 -7.91
C SER A 5 -4.56 6.95 -9.11
N LYS A 6 -3.76 7.35 -10.12
CA LYS A 6 -3.50 6.52 -11.31
C LYS A 6 -2.78 5.23 -10.96
N TRP A 7 -1.70 5.32 -10.16
CA TRP A 7 -1.00 4.12 -9.68
C TRP A 7 -1.87 3.26 -8.75
N ALA A 8 -2.58 3.87 -7.81
CA ALA A 8 -3.51 3.18 -6.94
C ALA A 8 -4.62 2.47 -7.73
N ASN A 9 -5.14 3.10 -8.78
CA ASN A 9 -6.15 2.51 -9.67
C ASN A 9 -5.61 1.30 -10.45
N ILE A 10 -4.34 1.35 -10.93
CA ILE A 10 -3.68 0.18 -11.54
C ILE A 10 -3.57 -0.95 -10.54
N GLN A 11 -3.07 -0.66 -9.37
CA GLN A 11 -2.94 -1.64 -8.28
C GLN A 11 -4.30 -2.25 -7.92
N HIS A 12 -5.36 -1.44 -7.86
CA HIS A 12 -6.70 -1.88 -7.53
C HIS A 12 -7.29 -2.81 -8.60
N ARG A 13 -7.16 -2.46 -9.89
CA ARG A 13 -7.61 -3.30 -11.01
C ARG A 13 -6.85 -4.64 -11.07
N LYS A 14 -5.55 -4.64 -10.77
CA LYS A 14 -4.75 -5.87 -10.69
C LYS A 14 -5.07 -6.74 -9.47
N LYS A 15 -5.40 -6.15 -8.33
CA LYS A 15 -5.83 -6.88 -7.12
C LYS A 15 -7.14 -7.66 -7.32
N ALA A 16 -7.94 -7.29 -8.31
CA ALA A 16 -9.21 -7.97 -8.63
C ALA A 16 -9.05 -9.35 -9.29
N GLN A 17 -7.83 -9.81 -9.64
CA GLN A 17 -7.62 -11.11 -10.24
C GLN A 17 -7.41 -12.20 -9.18
N ASP A 18 -8.26 -13.23 -9.21
CA ASP A 18 -8.38 -14.32 -8.21
C ASP A 18 -7.10 -15.11 -7.89
N ALA A 19 -6.11 -15.14 -8.77
CA ALA A 19 -4.84 -15.85 -8.56
C ALA A 19 -3.97 -15.26 -7.44
N LYS A 20 -4.17 -13.99 -7.07
CA LYS A 20 -3.41 -13.28 -6.02
C LYS A 20 -4.03 -13.39 -4.61
N ARG A 21 -5.23 -13.94 -4.48
CA ARG A 21 -5.98 -13.97 -3.22
C ARG A 21 -5.29 -14.78 -2.11
N GLY A 22 -4.70 -15.92 -2.48
CA GLY A 22 -3.97 -16.76 -1.52
C GLY A 22 -2.72 -16.06 -0.95
N LYS A 23 -1.95 -15.39 -1.80
CA LYS A 23 -0.76 -14.62 -1.38
C LYS A 23 -1.15 -13.42 -0.52
N LEU A 24 -2.20 -12.69 -0.92
CA LEU A 24 -2.72 -11.58 -0.12
C LEU A 24 -3.12 -12.03 1.29
N PHE A 25 -3.82 -13.16 1.40
CA PHE A 25 -4.21 -13.71 2.70
C PHE A 25 -3.00 -14.09 3.55
N THR A 26 -1.98 -14.70 2.96
CA THR A 26 -0.74 -15.04 3.66
C THR A 26 -0.05 -13.79 4.22
N LYS A 27 0.05 -12.73 3.43
CA LYS A 27 0.63 -11.44 3.86
C LYS A 27 -0.18 -10.81 4.99
N LEU A 28 -1.51 -10.78 4.86
CA LEU A 28 -2.40 -10.22 5.87
C LEU A 28 -2.35 -11.03 7.19
N ILE A 29 -2.31 -12.37 7.12
CA ILE A 29 -2.15 -13.23 8.30
C ILE A 29 -0.82 -12.94 8.99
N ARG A 30 0.27 -12.78 8.23
CA ARG A 30 1.59 -12.44 8.76
C ARG A 30 1.57 -11.08 9.45
N GLU A 31 1.02 -10.04 8.80
CA GLU A 31 0.88 -8.69 9.38
C GLU A 31 0.06 -8.69 10.67
N ILE A 32 -1.09 -9.38 10.69
CA ILE A 32 -1.93 -9.51 11.90
C ILE A 32 -1.15 -10.20 13.03
N THR A 33 -0.45 -11.29 12.71
CA THR A 33 0.32 -12.06 13.70
C THR A 33 1.44 -11.21 14.30
N VAL A 34 2.18 -10.48 13.47
CA VAL A 34 3.29 -9.63 13.93
C VAL A 34 2.78 -8.42 14.71
N SER A 35 1.72 -7.77 14.23
CA SER A 35 1.10 -6.65 14.93
C SER A 35 0.60 -7.05 16.31
N ALA A 36 -0.03 -8.22 16.45
CA ALA A 36 -0.48 -8.76 17.74
C ALA A 36 0.71 -9.11 18.67
N ARG A 37 1.83 -9.57 18.11
CA ARG A 37 3.05 -9.87 18.90
C ARG A 37 3.70 -8.61 19.44
N MET A 38 3.80 -7.56 18.62
CA MET A 38 4.51 -6.34 18.99
C MET A 38 3.70 -5.44 19.94
N GLY A 39 2.40 -5.34 19.72
CA GLY A 39 1.53 -4.39 20.43
C GLY A 39 0.42 -5.02 21.28
N GLY A 40 0.41 -6.36 21.39
CA GLY A 40 -0.66 -7.09 22.09
C GLY A 40 -1.84 -7.46 21.18
N GLY A 41 -2.64 -8.43 21.63
CA GLY A 41 -3.74 -9.01 20.85
C GLY A 41 -5.06 -8.24 20.95
N ASP A 42 -5.10 -7.10 21.62
CA ASP A 42 -6.29 -6.26 21.74
C ASP A 42 -6.27 -5.13 20.72
N PRO A 43 -7.17 -5.17 19.70
CA PRO A 43 -7.19 -4.14 18.65
C PRO A 43 -7.58 -2.74 19.18
N ASP A 44 -8.23 -2.62 20.32
CA ASP A 44 -8.61 -1.32 20.88
C ASP A 44 -7.38 -0.57 21.39
N SER A 45 -6.40 -1.29 21.92
CA SER A 45 -5.14 -0.75 22.40
C SER A 45 -3.99 -0.82 21.38
N ASN A 46 -4.18 -1.49 20.22
CA ASN A 46 -3.18 -1.70 19.20
C ASN A 46 -3.65 -1.19 17.82
N PRO A 47 -3.38 0.09 17.48
CA PRO A 47 -3.82 0.69 16.21
C PRO A 47 -3.31 -0.05 14.97
N ARG A 48 -2.08 -0.60 15.02
CA ARG A 48 -1.52 -1.38 13.91
C ARG A 48 -2.30 -2.68 13.69
N LEU A 49 -2.62 -3.39 14.76
CA LEU A 49 -3.43 -4.61 14.71
C LEU A 49 -4.83 -4.31 14.16
N ARG A 50 -5.46 -3.22 14.63
CA ARG A 50 -6.76 -2.79 14.14
C ARG A 50 -6.74 -2.54 12.63
N ALA A 51 -5.76 -1.77 12.12
CA ALA A 51 -5.60 -1.52 10.69
C ALA A 51 -5.37 -2.81 9.88
N ALA A 52 -4.59 -3.76 10.41
CA ALA A 52 -4.36 -5.05 9.77
C ALA A 52 -5.64 -5.92 9.73
N ILE A 53 -6.43 -5.90 10.79
CA ILE A 53 -7.73 -6.59 10.86
C ILE A 53 -8.71 -5.98 9.85
N ASP A 54 -8.81 -4.65 9.78
CA ASP A 54 -9.69 -3.95 8.83
C ASP A 54 -9.33 -4.30 7.37
N LYS A 55 -8.03 -4.34 7.04
CA LYS A 55 -7.55 -4.80 5.72
C LYS A 55 -7.94 -6.25 5.46
N GLY A 56 -7.82 -7.13 6.46
CA GLY A 56 -8.23 -8.53 6.37
C GLY A 56 -9.72 -8.69 6.09
N LEU A 57 -10.57 -7.95 6.81
CA LEU A 57 -12.01 -7.94 6.61
C LEU A 57 -12.39 -7.38 5.22
N GLY A 58 -11.75 -6.28 4.80
CA GLY A 58 -11.92 -5.70 3.47
C GLY A 58 -11.52 -6.66 2.33
N ALA A 59 -10.57 -7.57 2.58
CA ALA A 59 -10.19 -8.63 1.66
C ALA A 59 -11.09 -9.88 1.74
N ASN A 60 -12.20 -9.82 2.48
CA ASN A 60 -13.11 -10.96 2.76
C ASN A 60 -12.44 -12.12 3.53
N MET A 61 -11.50 -11.84 4.40
CA MET A 61 -10.95 -12.84 5.31
C MET A 61 -11.98 -13.16 6.42
N THR A 62 -12.11 -14.43 6.76
CA THR A 62 -13.07 -14.83 7.81
C THR A 62 -12.61 -14.39 9.19
N LYS A 63 -13.53 -14.03 10.08
CA LYS A 63 -13.24 -13.65 11.46
C LYS A 63 -12.44 -14.72 12.19
N ASP A 64 -12.77 -16.01 11.99
CA ASP A 64 -12.05 -17.13 12.59
C ASP A 64 -10.57 -17.19 12.15
N THR A 65 -10.26 -16.88 10.89
CA THR A 65 -8.87 -16.80 10.41
C THR A 65 -8.13 -15.64 11.07
N ILE A 66 -8.77 -14.48 11.19
CA ILE A 66 -8.22 -13.29 11.87
C ILE A 66 -7.95 -13.61 13.34
N GLU A 67 -8.92 -14.16 14.07
CA GLU A 67 -8.77 -14.50 15.48
C GLU A 67 -7.63 -15.51 15.72
N ARG A 68 -7.49 -16.51 14.84
CA ARG A 68 -6.36 -17.46 14.92
C ARG A 68 -5.02 -16.77 14.72
N ALA A 69 -4.91 -15.83 13.79
CA ALA A 69 -3.70 -15.05 13.57
C ALA A 69 -3.36 -14.16 14.78
N VAL A 70 -4.36 -13.48 15.36
CA VAL A 70 -4.20 -12.67 16.58
C VAL A 70 -3.73 -13.54 17.75
N LYS A 71 -4.39 -14.69 18.02
CA LYS A 71 -4.01 -15.62 19.09
C LYS A 71 -2.59 -16.15 18.93
N ARG A 72 -2.19 -16.46 17.68
CA ARG A 72 -0.82 -16.90 17.37
C ARG A 72 0.19 -15.80 17.70
N GLY A 73 -0.08 -14.54 17.34
CA GLY A 73 0.80 -13.43 17.66
C GLY A 73 0.90 -13.15 19.15
N ALA A 74 -0.24 -13.03 19.83
CA ALA A 74 -0.32 -12.68 21.25
C ALA A 74 0.15 -13.80 22.20
N GLY A 75 0.07 -15.08 21.78
CA GLY A 75 0.39 -16.26 22.62
C GLY A 75 1.78 -16.85 22.45
N ALA A 76 2.59 -16.37 21.52
CA ALA A 76 3.82 -17.04 21.13
C ALA A 76 5.03 -16.54 21.93
N ALA A 77 5.46 -17.32 22.92
CA ALA A 77 6.82 -17.21 23.50
C ALA A 77 7.91 -17.71 22.54
N ASP A 78 7.57 -18.66 21.62
CA ASP A 78 8.48 -19.36 20.70
C ASP A 78 7.95 -19.35 19.26
N GLY A 79 7.70 -18.19 18.66
CA GLY A 79 7.28 -18.08 17.25
C GLY A 79 8.38 -17.55 16.35
N GLU A 80 8.22 -17.76 15.03
CA GLU A 80 9.08 -17.19 14.00
C GLU A 80 9.34 -15.71 14.28
N ASN A 81 10.63 -15.34 14.41
CA ASN A 81 11.05 -13.96 14.63
C ASN A 81 11.03 -13.23 13.30
N TYR A 82 9.94 -12.51 13.02
CA TYR A 82 9.87 -11.63 11.88
C TYR A 82 10.55 -10.30 12.16
N GLU A 83 11.35 -9.86 11.20
CA GLU A 83 11.97 -8.53 11.16
C GLU A 83 11.30 -7.70 10.07
N GLU A 84 11.08 -6.43 10.38
CA GLU A 84 10.72 -5.43 9.36
C GLU A 84 11.99 -4.93 8.69
N VAL A 85 12.02 -5.02 7.37
CA VAL A 85 13.16 -4.57 6.57
C VAL A 85 12.64 -3.77 5.39
N ARG A 86 13.23 -2.61 5.16
CA ARG A 86 12.98 -1.80 3.98
C ARG A 86 14.15 -1.93 3.02
N TYR A 87 13.84 -2.20 1.76
CA TYR A 87 14.81 -2.16 0.68
C TYR A 87 14.49 -1.00 -0.26
N GLU A 88 15.52 -0.38 -0.77
CA GLU A 88 15.43 0.81 -1.60
C GLU A 88 16.26 0.64 -2.86
N GLY A 89 15.77 1.10 -3.99
CA GLY A 89 16.49 0.97 -5.24
C GLY A 89 15.87 1.77 -6.38
N TYR A 90 16.48 1.65 -7.54
CA TYR A 90 16.03 2.27 -8.76
C TYR A 90 15.67 1.20 -9.79
N GLY A 91 14.48 1.32 -10.34
CA GLY A 91 14.00 0.53 -11.48
C GLY A 91 14.41 1.13 -12.81
N PRO A 92 13.87 0.60 -13.92
CA PRO A 92 14.05 1.16 -15.25
C PRO A 92 13.75 2.66 -15.29
N ASN A 93 14.47 3.39 -16.13
CA ASN A 93 14.34 4.84 -16.32
C ASN A 93 14.53 5.69 -15.03
N GLY A 94 15.24 5.15 -14.03
CA GLY A 94 15.52 5.87 -12.79
C GLY A 94 14.33 6.00 -11.84
N VAL A 95 13.29 5.20 -12.02
CA VAL A 95 12.14 5.15 -11.11
C VAL A 95 12.59 4.71 -9.73
N ALA A 96 12.27 5.50 -8.72
CA ALA A 96 12.51 5.12 -7.33
C ALA A 96 11.53 4.03 -6.91
N VAL A 97 12.04 2.98 -6.28
CA VAL A 97 11.25 1.86 -5.78
C VAL A 97 11.64 1.55 -4.34
N MET A 98 10.65 1.55 -3.47
CA MET A 98 10.80 1.21 -2.06
C MET A 98 9.98 -0.03 -1.73
N VAL A 99 10.58 -0.99 -1.03
CA VAL A 99 10.01 -2.32 -0.77
C VAL A 99 10.00 -2.58 0.72
N ASP A 100 8.82 -2.62 1.33
CA ASP A 100 8.65 -3.01 2.72
C ASP A 100 8.46 -4.51 2.83
N CYS A 101 9.31 -5.15 3.62
CA CYS A 101 9.35 -6.59 3.84
C CYS A 101 9.12 -6.95 5.30
N LEU A 102 8.52 -8.10 5.51
CA LEU A 102 8.36 -8.74 6.79
C LEU A 102 8.91 -10.16 6.68
N THR A 103 10.10 -10.41 7.23
CA THR A 103 10.85 -11.63 6.96
C THR A 103 11.39 -12.29 8.23
N ASP A 104 11.46 -13.60 8.21
CA ASP A 104 12.20 -14.44 9.16
C ASP A 104 13.64 -14.76 8.70
N ASN A 105 13.97 -14.37 7.44
CA ASN A 105 15.29 -14.64 6.85
C ASN A 105 15.75 -13.50 5.92
N ARG A 106 16.42 -12.51 6.52
CA ARG A 106 16.91 -11.32 5.83
C ARG A 106 17.84 -11.61 4.64
N ASN A 107 18.65 -12.67 4.72
CA ASN A 107 19.58 -13.04 3.65
C ASN A 107 18.84 -13.60 2.42
N ARG A 108 17.81 -14.38 2.63
CA ARG A 108 16.92 -14.85 1.56
C ARG A 108 16.25 -13.64 0.90
N THR A 109 15.58 -12.81 1.67
CA THR A 109 14.80 -11.67 1.17
C THR A 109 15.65 -10.70 0.37
N VAL A 110 16.83 -10.28 0.87
CA VAL A 110 17.70 -9.35 0.14
C VAL A 110 18.18 -9.95 -1.19
N SER A 111 18.40 -11.27 -1.25
CA SER A 111 18.83 -11.94 -2.48
C SER A 111 17.71 -11.97 -3.51
N GLU A 112 16.48 -12.26 -3.10
CA GLU A 112 15.30 -12.27 -3.97
C GLU A 112 14.96 -10.87 -4.48
N VAL A 113 14.95 -9.87 -3.60
CA VAL A 113 14.70 -8.47 -3.97
C VAL A 113 15.77 -7.97 -4.94
N ARG A 114 17.06 -8.21 -4.66
CA ARG A 114 18.17 -7.84 -5.56
C ARG A 114 18.02 -8.49 -6.93
N HIS A 115 17.66 -9.77 -6.95
CA HIS A 115 17.43 -10.49 -8.21
C HIS A 115 16.30 -9.86 -9.04
N ALA A 116 15.18 -9.49 -8.39
CA ALA A 116 14.06 -8.83 -9.05
C ALA A 116 14.48 -7.50 -9.70
N PHE A 117 15.19 -6.63 -8.97
CA PHE A 117 15.73 -5.38 -9.50
C PHE A 117 16.66 -5.62 -10.68
N THR A 118 17.65 -6.49 -10.53
CA THR A 118 18.64 -6.78 -11.58
C THR A 118 18.00 -7.33 -12.84
N LYS A 119 17.03 -8.24 -12.70
CA LYS A 119 16.31 -8.84 -13.82
C LYS A 119 15.49 -7.82 -14.62
N ALA A 120 15.00 -6.79 -13.95
CA ALA A 120 14.26 -5.69 -14.59
C ALA A 120 15.16 -4.60 -15.18
N GLY A 121 16.48 -4.70 -15.06
CA GLY A 121 17.43 -3.69 -15.52
C GLY A 121 17.61 -2.52 -14.53
N GLY A 122 17.16 -2.69 -13.29
CA GLY A 122 17.36 -1.77 -12.18
C GLY A 122 18.50 -2.22 -11.25
N ASN A 123 18.62 -1.55 -10.12
CA ASN A 123 19.61 -1.89 -9.09
C ASN A 123 19.05 -1.64 -7.68
N LEU A 124 19.38 -2.54 -6.77
CA LEU A 124 19.16 -2.33 -5.35
C LEU A 124 20.21 -1.34 -4.82
N GLY A 125 19.75 -0.28 -4.16
CA GLY A 125 20.57 0.75 -3.53
C GLY A 125 20.89 0.43 -2.06
N THR A 126 21.38 1.46 -1.38
CA THR A 126 21.58 1.43 0.08
C THR A 126 20.40 2.06 0.80
N ASP A 127 20.31 1.84 2.11
CA ASP A 127 19.31 2.47 2.96
C ASP A 127 19.37 4.01 2.82
N GLY A 128 18.20 4.64 2.66
CA GLY A 128 18.07 6.09 2.46
C GLY A 128 18.28 6.56 1.02
N SER A 129 18.49 5.65 0.05
CA SER A 129 18.74 6.05 -1.35
C SER A 129 17.51 6.63 -2.05
N VAL A 130 16.29 6.21 -1.66
CA VAL A 130 15.03 6.70 -2.23
C VAL A 130 13.98 7.08 -1.19
N ALA A 131 14.09 6.65 0.08
CA ALA A 131 13.10 6.87 1.12
C ALA A 131 12.77 8.36 1.33
N TYR A 132 13.75 9.25 1.14
CA TYR A 132 13.58 10.71 1.26
C TYR A 132 12.61 11.30 0.22
N LEU A 133 12.34 10.57 -0.86
CA LEU A 133 11.38 10.97 -1.89
C LEU A 133 9.94 10.69 -1.49
N PHE A 134 9.71 9.93 -0.43
CA PHE A 134 8.39 9.48 -0.03
C PHE A 134 7.99 10.02 1.33
N SER A 135 6.71 10.39 1.44
CA SER A 135 6.09 10.79 2.71
C SER A 135 4.93 9.85 3.04
N LYS A 136 4.79 9.50 4.30
CA LYS A 136 3.67 8.68 4.76
C LYS A 136 2.43 9.55 4.91
N ILE A 137 1.35 9.21 4.19
CA ILE A 137 0.08 9.91 4.19
C ILE A 137 -1.10 8.95 4.32
N GLY A 138 -2.24 9.45 4.79
CA GLY A 138 -3.52 8.78 4.62
C GLY A 138 -4.20 9.26 3.33
N THR A 139 -4.80 8.36 2.57
CA THR A 139 -5.55 8.68 1.35
C THR A 139 -6.90 8.00 1.37
N LEU A 140 -7.96 8.76 1.08
CA LEU A 140 -9.29 8.22 0.81
C LEU A 140 -9.67 8.63 -0.62
N THR A 141 -9.90 7.64 -1.49
CA THR A 141 -10.24 7.86 -2.90
C THR A 141 -11.72 7.64 -3.11
N PHE A 142 -12.37 8.59 -3.76
CA PHE A 142 -13.77 8.54 -4.14
C PHE A 142 -13.86 8.45 -5.67
N PRO A 143 -14.76 7.61 -6.23
CA PRO A 143 -14.87 7.43 -7.67
C PRO A 143 -15.39 8.68 -8.36
N ALA A 144 -15.15 8.77 -9.67
CA ALA A 144 -15.74 9.79 -10.53
C ALA A 144 -17.28 9.83 -10.39
N GLY A 145 -17.84 11.05 -10.31
CA GLY A 145 -19.27 11.25 -10.07
C GLY A 145 -19.69 11.28 -8.61
N SER A 146 -18.75 11.18 -7.67
CA SER A 146 -19.00 11.48 -6.26
C SER A 146 -19.39 12.97 -6.09
N ASP A 147 -20.21 13.26 -5.09
CA ASP A 147 -20.59 14.64 -4.74
C ASP A 147 -19.37 15.38 -4.14
N GLU A 148 -18.68 16.14 -5.00
CA GLU A 148 -17.43 16.84 -4.64
C GLU A 148 -17.65 17.83 -3.49
N ASP A 149 -18.74 18.60 -3.52
CA ASP A 149 -19.04 19.59 -2.47
C ASP A 149 -19.23 18.88 -1.12
N ARG A 150 -19.92 17.75 -1.12
CA ARG A 150 -20.15 16.97 0.08
C ARG A 150 -18.87 16.29 0.61
N VAL A 151 -18.06 15.71 -0.28
CA VAL A 151 -16.74 15.16 0.08
C VAL A 151 -15.88 16.22 0.72
N MET A 152 -15.81 17.40 0.08
CA MET A 152 -14.99 18.52 0.55
C MET A 152 -15.45 19.05 1.91
N GLU A 153 -16.74 19.27 2.09
CA GLU A 153 -17.32 19.75 3.36
C GLU A 153 -16.93 18.81 4.51
N VAL A 154 -17.24 17.51 4.37
CA VAL A 154 -17.00 16.54 5.42
C VAL A 154 -15.50 16.35 5.71
N ALA A 155 -14.67 16.29 4.65
CA ALA A 155 -13.23 16.09 4.78
C ALA A 155 -12.57 17.25 5.54
N LEU A 156 -12.89 18.49 5.19
CA LEU A 156 -12.31 19.66 5.84
C LEU A 156 -12.76 19.78 7.30
N GLU A 157 -14.03 19.51 7.60
CA GLU A 157 -14.53 19.51 8.98
C GLU A 157 -13.86 18.43 9.83
N ALA A 158 -13.52 17.30 9.22
CA ALA A 158 -12.85 16.17 9.89
C ALA A 158 -11.32 16.34 10.02
N GLY A 159 -10.74 17.38 9.45
CA GLY A 159 -9.31 17.68 9.55
C GLY A 159 -8.45 17.02 8.47
N ALA A 160 -8.95 16.87 7.26
CA ALA A 160 -8.13 16.51 6.11
C ALA A 160 -7.13 17.64 5.77
N ASP A 161 -5.93 17.24 5.30
CA ASP A 161 -4.88 18.20 4.94
C ASP A 161 -5.10 18.82 3.56
N ASP A 162 -5.59 18.01 2.61
CA ASP A 162 -5.78 18.44 1.23
C ASP A 162 -6.84 17.59 0.52
N ILE A 163 -7.42 18.15 -0.54
CA ILE A 163 -8.40 17.46 -1.39
C ILE A 163 -8.00 17.71 -2.85
N VAL A 164 -7.82 16.64 -3.60
CA VAL A 164 -7.40 16.70 -4.99
C VAL A 164 -8.45 16.07 -5.89
N THR A 165 -8.98 16.86 -6.82
CA THR A 165 -9.81 16.34 -7.91
C THR A 165 -8.89 15.96 -9.07
N ASN A 166 -8.91 14.70 -9.47
CA ASN A 166 -8.06 14.17 -10.52
C ASN A 166 -8.66 14.42 -11.93
N ASP A 167 -7.85 14.24 -12.97
CA ASP A 167 -8.26 14.41 -14.37
C ASP A 167 -9.43 13.47 -14.76
N ASP A 168 -9.50 12.30 -14.16
CA ASP A 168 -10.58 11.31 -14.33
C ASP A 168 -11.81 11.61 -13.47
N GLN A 169 -11.85 12.78 -12.80
CA GLN A 169 -12.90 13.22 -11.89
C GLN A 169 -13.05 12.37 -10.61
N SER A 170 -12.10 11.52 -10.31
CA SER A 170 -11.99 10.92 -8.97
C SER A 170 -11.48 11.97 -7.98
N ILE A 171 -11.78 11.77 -6.69
CA ILE A 171 -11.41 12.72 -5.63
C ILE A 171 -10.55 11.99 -4.62
N ASP A 172 -9.37 12.53 -4.32
CA ASP A 172 -8.50 12.06 -3.27
C ASP A 172 -8.52 13.03 -2.08
N VAL A 173 -8.89 12.51 -0.91
CA VAL A 173 -8.78 13.22 0.36
C VAL A 173 -7.48 12.76 1.03
N LEU A 174 -6.59 13.72 1.28
CA LEU A 174 -5.27 13.48 1.85
C LEU A 174 -5.26 13.88 3.33
N THR A 175 -4.63 13.06 4.16
CA THR A 175 -4.55 13.28 5.60
C THR A 175 -3.16 12.96 6.14
N THR A 176 -2.83 13.43 7.32
CA THR A 176 -1.74 12.81 8.07
C THR A 176 -2.11 11.35 8.43
N PRO A 177 -1.12 10.48 8.66
CA PRO A 177 -1.38 9.11 9.12
C PRO A 177 -2.21 9.06 10.40
N ASP A 178 -2.03 10.04 11.29
CA ASP A 178 -2.71 10.09 12.60
C ASP A 178 -4.17 10.49 12.45
N ALA A 179 -4.49 11.44 11.56
CA ALA A 179 -5.86 11.90 11.30
C ALA A 179 -6.67 10.94 10.42
N PHE A 180 -6.01 10.01 9.74
CA PHE A 180 -6.64 9.13 8.72
C PHE A 180 -7.89 8.41 9.23
N LEU A 181 -7.82 7.78 10.41
CA LEU A 181 -8.94 7.01 10.95
C LEU A 181 -10.14 7.90 11.31
N ASP A 182 -9.88 9.08 11.85
CA ASP A 182 -10.94 10.02 12.24
C ASP A 182 -11.65 10.58 11.01
N VAL A 183 -10.89 10.98 9.98
CA VAL A 183 -11.44 11.43 8.70
C VAL A 183 -12.24 10.32 8.03
N LYS A 184 -11.71 9.11 7.96
CA LYS A 184 -12.43 7.95 7.41
C LYS A 184 -13.76 7.69 8.13
N GLN A 185 -13.76 7.74 9.45
CA GLN A 185 -14.98 7.52 10.23
C GLN A 185 -16.00 8.65 10.04
N ALA A 186 -15.56 9.90 9.91
CA ALA A 186 -16.43 11.02 9.64
C ALA A 186 -17.10 10.88 8.29
N MET A 187 -16.35 10.49 7.24
CA MET A 187 -16.88 10.22 5.91
C MET A 187 -17.96 9.13 5.92
N LEU A 188 -17.67 8.00 6.56
CA LEU A 188 -18.64 6.89 6.67
C LEU A 188 -19.90 7.30 7.43
N LYS A 189 -19.77 8.07 8.53
CA LYS A 189 -20.92 8.59 9.28
C LYS A 189 -21.77 9.57 8.48
N ALA A 190 -21.16 10.33 7.58
CA ALA A 190 -21.85 11.26 6.69
C ALA A 190 -22.49 10.54 5.46
N GLY A 191 -22.34 9.22 5.36
CA GLY A 191 -22.83 8.43 4.23
C GLY A 191 -22.02 8.59 2.96
N VAL A 192 -20.77 9.09 3.07
CA VAL A 192 -19.83 9.27 1.97
C VAL A 192 -18.78 8.16 2.05
N GLU A 193 -18.97 7.11 1.26
CA GLU A 193 -18.13 5.91 1.32
C GLU A 193 -17.00 6.00 0.29
N PRO A 194 -15.72 5.95 0.72
CA PRO A 194 -14.61 5.91 -0.21
C PRO A 194 -14.51 4.53 -0.88
N GLU A 195 -14.15 4.50 -2.16
CA GLU A 195 -13.83 3.26 -2.87
C GLU A 195 -12.54 2.62 -2.32
N MET A 196 -11.58 3.46 -1.94
CA MET A 196 -10.31 3.03 -1.33
C MET A 196 -9.95 3.95 -0.17
N ALA A 197 -9.42 3.37 0.91
CA ALA A 197 -8.93 4.12 2.05
C ALA A 197 -7.73 3.41 2.68
N GLU A 198 -6.56 4.02 2.63
CA GLU A 198 -5.33 3.44 3.18
C GLU A 198 -4.33 4.49 3.64
N VAL A 199 -3.42 4.06 4.53
CA VAL A 199 -2.19 4.80 4.82
C VAL A 199 -1.11 4.24 3.92
N THR A 200 -0.49 5.10 3.11
CA THR A 200 0.48 4.72 2.08
C THR A 200 1.69 5.65 2.06
N MET A 201 2.67 5.35 1.21
CA MET A 201 3.82 6.21 0.95
C MET A 201 3.61 6.97 -0.36
N SER A 202 3.62 8.30 -0.26
CA SER A 202 3.39 9.23 -1.37
C SER A 202 4.71 9.82 -1.84
N PRO A 203 5.08 9.71 -3.13
CA PRO A 203 6.29 10.34 -3.65
C PRO A 203 6.10 11.85 -3.82
N ALA A 204 7.14 12.61 -3.46
CA ALA A 204 7.17 14.07 -3.67
C ALA A 204 7.35 14.47 -5.14
N THR A 205 7.95 13.58 -5.93
CA THR A 205 8.21 13.78 -7.37
C THR A 205 7.90 12.51 -8.13
N SER A 206 7.34 12.65 -9.34
CA SER A 206 7.01 11.55 -10.24
C SER A 206 8.00 11.46 -11.39
N VAL A 207 8.11 10.28 -11.97
CA VAL A 207 8.84 10.00 -13.21
C VAL A 207 7.82 9.55 -14.26
N ASP A 208 7.61 10.37 -15.27
CA ASP A 208 6.71 10.06 -16.40
C ASP A 208 7.33 8.95 -17.27
N LEU A 209 6.57 7.91 -17.56
CA LEU A 209 7.03 6.76 -18.30
C LEU A 209 6.27 6.60 -19.62
N GLY A 210 7.03 6.33 -20.69
CA GLY A 210 6.47 5.79 -21.92
C GLY A 210 6.10 4.31 -21.74
N LEU A 211 5.35 3.76 -22.72
CA LEU A 211 4.79 2.40 -22.66
C LEU A 211 5.83 1.32 -22.35
N GLU A 212 6.97 1.33 -23.05
CA GLU A 212 8.02 0.30 -22.89
C GLU A 212 8.61 0.28 -21.47
N ASP A 213 8.91 1.46 -20.92
CA ASP A 213 9.46 1.56 -19.55
C ASP A 213 8.38 1.32 -18.50
N ALA A 214 7.15 1.74 -18.75
CA ALA A 214 5.99 1.43 -17.93
C ALA A 214 5.80 -0.09 -17.78
N GLU A 215 5.85 -0.84 -18.88
CA GLU A 215 5.78 -2.31 -18.84
C GLU A 215 6.91 -2.95 -18.04
N LYS A 216 8.14 -2.41 -18.14
CA LYS A 216 9.29 -2.92 -17.38
C LYS A 216 9.13 -2.66 -15.89
N VAL A 217 8.70 -1.45 -15.51
CA VAL A 217 8.44 -1.07 -14.12
C VAL A 217 7.30 -1.91 -13.54
N MET A 218 6.22 -2.10 -14.30
CA MET A 218 5.09 -2.93 -13.87
C MET A 218 5.52 -4.37 -13.60
N ARG A 219 6.35 -4.96 -14.49
CA ARG A 219 6.90 -6.31 -14.28
C ARG A 219 7.81 -6.38 -13.05
N LEU A 220 8.59 -5.33 -12.78
CA LEU A 220 9.39 -5.27 -11.56
C LEU A 220 8.51 -5.27 -10.32
N VAL A 221 7.51 -4.41 -10.27
CA VAL A 221 6.57 -4.33 -9.15
C VAL A 221 5.83 -5.64 -8.96
N ASP A 222 5.30 -6.24 -10.03
CA ASP A 222 4.63 -7.55 -9.96
C ASP A 222 5.57 -8.63 -9.41
N THR A 223 6.83 -8.65 -9.87
CA THR A 223 7.83 -9.62 -9.39
C THR A 223 8.14 -9.43 -7.91
N LEU A 224 8.27 -8.17 -7.46
CA LEU A 224 8.50 -7.86 -6.05
C LEU A 224 7.28 -8.21 -5.19
N GLU A 225 6.08 -7.86 -5.65
CA GLU A 225 4.83 -8.17 -4.95
C GLU A 225 4.58 -9.69 -4.87
N ASP A 226 5.14 -10.47 -5.79
CA ASP A 226 5.04 -11.92 -5.79
C ASP A 226 5.95 -12.60 -4.76
N LEU A 227 6.93 -11.89 -4.19
CA LEU A 227 7.77 -12.43 -3.12
C LEU A 227 6.98 -12.54 -1.81
N ASP A 228 7.14 -13.66 -1.11
CA ASP A 228 6.35 -13.95 0.10
C ASP A 228 6.66 -13.01 1.27
N ASP A 229 7.91 -12.52 1.35
CA ASP A 229 8.35 -11.62 2.42
C ASP A 229 8.01 -10.15 2.15
N VAL A 230 7.67 -9.78 0.91
CA VAL A 230 7.30 -8.41 0.54
C VAL A 230 5.87 -8.11 0.96
N GLN A 231 5.68 -7.05 1.75
CA GLN A 231 4.37 -6.57 2.18
C GLN A 231 3.84 -5.49 1.23
N ASN A 232 4.65 -4.48 0.95
CA ASN A 232 4.27 -3.36 0.10
C ASN A 232 5.41 -2.98 -0.83
N VAL A 233 5.06 -2.51 -2.03
CA VAL A 233 5.96 -1.90 -3.00
C VAL A 233 5.45 -0.52 -3.33
N TYR A 234 6.30 0.49 -3.21
CA TYR A 234 6.00 1.88 -3.53
C TYR A 234 6.92 2.35 -4.63
N THR A 235 6.40 3.17 -5.52
CA THR A 235 7.15 3.72 -6.65
C THR A 235 6.73 5.16 -6.93
N ASN A 236 7.63 5.93 -7.53
CA ASN A 236 7.33 7.26 -8.05
C ASN A 236 7.08 7.27 -9.57
N ALA A 237 6.82 6.10 -10.16
CA ALA A 237 6.41 6.01 -11.55
C ALA A 237 5.06 6.71 -11.78
N ASP A 238 4.96 7.48 -12.85
CA ASP A 238 3.70 8.03 -13.33
C ASP A 238 3.43 7.55 -14.76
N PHE A 239 2.15 7.36 -15.07
CA PHE A 239 1.69 6.80 -16.33
C PHE A 239 0.63 7.72 -16.91
N SER A 240 0.79 8.12 -18.18
CA SER A 240 -0.27 8.83 -18.88
C SER A 240 -1.51 7.94 -19.07
N ASP A 241 -2.68 8.55 -19.29
CA ASP A 241 -3.92 7.81 -19.55
C ASP A 241 -3.82 6.93 -20.79
N GLU A 242 -3.06 7.37 -21.81
CA GLU A 242 -2.79 6.57 -23.02
C GLU A 242 -1.98 5.32 -22.71
N VAL A 243 -0.94 5.45 -21.88
CA VAL A 243 -0.12 4.30 -21.43
C VAL A 243 -0.96 3.37 -20.57
N MET A 244 -1.79 3.93 -19.68
CA MET A 244 -2.71 3.16 -18.85
C MET A 244 -3.69 2.32 -19.66
N ALA A 245 -4.29 2.90 -20.70
CA ALA A 245 -5.23 2.22 -21.59
C ALA A 245 -4.58 1.06 -22.36
N GLN A 246 -3.27 1.15 -22.63
CA GLN A 246 -2.52 0.10 -23.32
C GLN A 246 -2.00 -1.01 -22.40
N LEU A 247 -1.88 -0.72 -21.08
CA LEU A 247 -1.46 -1.69 -20.05
C LEU A 247 -2.65 -2.49 -19.46
N ALA A 248 -3.87 -2.04 -19.70
CA ALA A 248 -5.10 -2.68 -19.21
C ALA A 248 -5.50 -3.88 -20.09
#